data_491255c25039297031f576c4f17dae29
#
_entry.id   491255c25039297031f576c4f17dae29
#
_cell.length_a   1.000
_cell.length_b   1.000
_cell.length_c   1.000
_cell.angle_alpha   90.00
_cell.angle_beta   90.00
_cell.angle_gamma   90.00
#
_symmetry.space_group_name_H-M   'P 1'
#
loop_
_entity.id
_entity.type
_entity.pdbx_description
1 polymer ?
#
loop_
_entity_poly.entity_id
_entity_poly.type
_entity_poly.pdbx_seq_one_letter_code
_entity_poly.pdbx_strand_id
1 'polypeptide(L)'
;MEIYKTPSSGSNGMYSGIIKHNIRITKDNQSELTDKDMVFICVDSPSVRNFISAYLAENEIPFIDSGMGLECSNNSLNGLVRVTAGFHGHYNHLKEAYGDDFADVGDDVYKSNIQIAELNSLAAVLSIIKWKKMLGVYNDYSGGSLNLIYSVASDKIIHQKHED
;
A
#
# COMPACT_ATOMS: atom_id res chain seq x y z
N MET A 1 -3.39 -7.76 -12.15
CA MET A 1 -3.92 -6.49 -11.60
C MET A 1 -4.70 -5.82 -12.70
N GLU A 2 -6.04 -5.81 -12.61
CA GLU A 2 -6.85 -4.98 -13.51
C GLU A 2 -6.88 -3.57 -12.94
N ILE A 3 -6.19 -2.66 -13.57
CA ILE A 3 -6.34 -1.23 -13.30
C ILE A 3 -7.69 -0.83 -13.87
N TYR A 4 -8.55 -0.27 -13.04
CA TYR A 4 -9.94 0.08 -13.33
C TYR A 4 -10.16 0.60 -14.75
N LYS A 5 -11.11 -0.01 -15.46
CA LYS A 5 -11.61 0.54 -16.72
C LYS A 5 -12.22 1.91 -16.46
N THR A 6 -11.66 2.94 -17.06
CA THR A 6 -12.42 4.18 -17.22
C THR A 6 -13.65 3.86 -18.03
N PRO A 7 -14.85 4.30 -17.63
CA PRO A 7 -16.04 4.18 -18.48
C PRO A 7 -15.77 4.88 -19.80
N SER A 8 -16.02 4.19 -20.90
CA SER A 8 -16.04 4.78 -22.22
C SER A 8 -17.03 5.94 -22.23
N SER A 9 -16.58 7.12 -22.69
CA SER A 9 -17.37 8.27 -23.14
C SER A 9 -18.70 8.50 -22.42
N GLY A 10 -18.65 9.21 -21.31
CA GLY A 10 -19.86 9.62 -20.56
C GLY A 10 -19.62 10.00 -19.11
N SER A 11 -18.40 9.90 -18.62
CA SER A 11 -18.05 10.28 -17.26
C SER A 11 -17.84 11.79 -17.16
N ASN A 12 -18.53 12.40 -16.23
CA ASN A 12 -18.34 13.76 -15.77
C ASN A 12 -16.85 14.16 -15.84
N GLY A 13 -16.56 15.32 -16.46
CA GLY A 13 -15.20 15.83 -16.71
C GLY A 13 -14.30 16.05 -15.50
N MET A 14 -14.58 15.44 -14.35
CA MET A 14 -13.78 15.48 -13.13
C MET A 14 -12.58 14.53 -13.13
N TYR A 15 -12.47 13.61 -14.09
CA TYR A 15 -11.39 12.60 -14.13
C TYR A 15 -10.63 12.61 -15.46
N SER A 16 -10.36 13.81 -16.00
CA SER A 16 -9.42 13.96 -17.11
C SER A 16 -8.01 13.77 -16.61
N GLY A 17 -7.21 12.90 -17.24
CA GLY A 17 -5.80 12.69 -16.91
C GLY A 17 -5.47 11.29 -16.38
N ILE A 18 -6.43 10.36 -16.28
CA ILE A 18 -6.14 8.97 -15.96
C ILE A 18 -5.69 8.23 -17.22
N ILE A 19 -4.44 7.77 -17.22
CA ILE A 19 -3.89 6.92 -18.28
C ILE A 19 -3.91 5.48 -17.79
N LYS A 20 -4.60 4.63 -18.53
CA LYS A 20 -4.73 3.22 -18.20
C LYS A 20 -3.63 2.40 -18.87
N HIS A 21 -2.81 1.71 -18.07
CA HIS A 21 -1.84 0.73 -18.52
C HIS A 21 -2.33 -0.67 -18.14
N ASN A 22 -2.74 -1.48 -19.11
CA ASN A 22 -3.16 -2.87 -18.86
C ASN A 22 -1.95 -3.80 -18.94
N ILE A 23 -1.00 -3.63 -18.01
CA ILE A 23 0.23 -4.43 -17.93
C ILE A 23 0.37 -4.99 -16.52
N ARG A 24 1.03 -6.14 -16.41
CA ARG A 24 1.52 -6.67 -15.14
C ARG A 24 2.95 -6.21 -14.94
N ILE A 25 3.26 -5.58 -13.84
CA ILE A 25 4.64 -5.21 -13.49
C ILE A 25 5.43 -6.46 -13.14
N THR A 26 6.57 -6.63 -13.80
CA THR A 26 7.53 -7.72 -13.65
C THR A 26 8.95 -7.15 -13.65
N LYS A 27 9.96 -7.99 -13.43
CA LYS A 27 11.37 -7.56 -13.52
C LYS A 27 11.74 -7.00 -14.91
N ASP A 28 11.08 -7.46 -15.96
CA ASP A 28 11.40 -7.03 -17.33
C ASP A 28 10.86 -5.65 -17.68
N ASN A 29 9.83 -5.20 -16.97
CA ASN A 29 9.18 -3.89 -17.24
C ASN A 29 9.06 -3.00 -15.98
N GLN A 30 9.80 -3.29 -14.91
CA GLN A 30 9.78 -2.48 -13.68
C GLN A 30 10.17 -1.01 -13.91
N SER A 31 10.89 -0.73 -15.01
CA SER A 31 11.22 0.63 -15.45
C SER A 31 9.99 1.50 -15.76
N GLU A 32 8.81 0.91 -15.95
CA GLU A 32 7.53 1.65 -16.05
C GLU A 32 7.20 2.44 -14.77
N LEU A 33 7.82 2.06 -13.66
CA LEU A 33 7.69 2.76 -12.37
C LEU A 33 8.69 3.89 -12.21
N THR A 34 9.70 3.99 -13.07
CA THR A 34 10.70 5.06 -13.05
C THR A 34 10.05 6.40 -13.39
N ASP A 35 10.61 7.49 -12.92
CA ASP A 35 10.13 8.87 -13.15
C ASP A 35 8.69 9.14 -12.64
N LYS A 36 8.26 8.43 -11.61
CA LYS A 36 7.01 8.72 -10.93
C LYS A 36 7.27 9.54 -9.67
N ASP A 37 6.49 10.60 -9.49
CA ASP A 37 6.55 11.44 -8.30
C ASP A 37 6.05 10.68 -7.05
N MET A 38 5.15 9.72 -7.23
CA MET A 38 4.55 8.92 -6.16
C MET A 38 3.93 7.65 -6.74
N VAL A 39 4.10 6.53 -6.04
CA VAL A 39 3.46 5.25 -6.38
C VAL A 39 2.57 4.78 -5.24
N PHE A 40 1.33 4.42 -5.54
CA PHE A 40 0.44 3.72 -4.62
C PHE A 40 0.44 2.23 -4.96
N ILE A 41 0.88 1.40 -4.00
CA ILE A 41 0.90 -0.05 -4.14
C ILE A 41 -0.41 -0.59 -3.56
N CYS A 42 -1.28 -1.11 -4.44
CA CYS A 42 -2.59 -1.64 -4.07
C CYS A 42 -2.75 -3.07 -4.59
N VAL A 43 -1.68 -3.87 -4.49
CA VAL A 43 -1.67 -5.26 -4.94
C VAL A 43 -2.03 -6.21 -3.80
N ASP A 44 -2.61 -7.34 -4.14
CA ASP A 44 -3.03 -8.39 -3.20
C ASP A 44 -1.96 -9.45 -2.95
N SER A 45 -1.01 -9.63 -3.88
CA SER A 45 0.08 -10.60 -3.77
C SER A 45 1.25 -10.03 -2.95
N PRO A 46 1.66 -10.66 -1.84
CA PRO A 46 2.80 -10.22 -1.05
C PRO A 46 4.11 -10.25 -1.82
N SER A 47 4.34 -11.28 -2.63
CA SER A 47 5.55 -11.39 -3.45
C SER A 47 5.68 -10.24 -4.45
N VAL A 48 4.56 -9.85 -5.09
CA VAL A 48 4.52 -8.70 -6.00
C VAL A 48 4.70 -7.39 -5.24
N ARG A 49 4.08 -7.26 -4.06
CA ARG A 49 4.22 -6.11 -3.16
C ARG A 49 5.67 -5.89 -2.77
N ASN A 50 6.32 -6.94 -2.25
CA ASN A 50 7.72 -6.92 -1.83
C ASN A 50 8.65 -6.55 -2.99
N PHE A 51 8.43 -7.16 -4.15
CA PHE A 51 9.20 -6.88 -5.35
C PHE A 51 9.08 -5.40 -5.78
N ILE A 52 7.85 -4.86 -5.83
CA ILE A 52 7.63 -3.47 -6.22
C ILE A 52 8.22 -2.51 -5.18
N SER A 53 7.97 -2.73 -3.88
CA SER A 53 8.48 -1.85 -2.82
C SER A 53 10.00 -1.85 -2.75
N ALA A 54 10.66 -2.99 -2.94
CA ALA A 54 12.11 -3.08 -3.01
C ALA A 54 12.67 -2.26 -4.18
N TYR A 55 12.10 -2.42 -5.38
CA TYR A 55 12.51 -1.65 -6.56
C TYR A 55 12.34 -0.15 -6.35
N LEU A 56 11.21 0.29 -5.78
CA LEU A 56 10.95 1.70 -5.51
C LEU A 56 11.93 2.26 -4.47
N ALA A 57 12.23 1.50 -3.43
CA ALA A 57 13.19 1.89 -2.41
C ALA A 57 14.63 2.00 -2.97
N GLU A 58 15.07 1.04 -3.78
CA GLU A 58 16.38 1.05 -4.45
C GLU A 58 16.57 2.24 -5.39
N ASN A 59 15.48 2.71 -6.00
CA ASN A 59 15.50 3.85 -6.93
C ASN A 59 15.04 5.17 -6.29
N GLU A 60 14.89 5.20 -4.97
CA GLU A 60 14.45 6.37 -4.19
C GLU A 60 13.12 6.99 -4.66
N ILE A 61 12.23 6.16 -5.20
CA ILE A 61 10.90 6.58 -5.66
C ILE A 61 9.92 6.54 -4.49
N PRO A 62 9.28 7.65 -4.14
CA PRO A 62 8.31 7.70 -3.05
C PRO A 62 7.11 6.79 -3.31
N PHE A 63 6.66 6.08 -2.27
CA PHE A 63 5.49 5.23 -2.39
C PHE A 63 4.68 5.12 -1.10
N ILE A 64 3.44 4.72 -1.26
CA ILE A 64 2.56 4.30 -0.18
C ILE A 64 2.01 2.93 -0.53
N ASP A 65 2.28 1.96 0.34
CA ASP A 65 1.71 0.63 0.26
C ASP A 65 0.53 0.50 1.21
N SER A 66 -0.59 0.05 0.69
CA SER A 66 -1.78 -0.20 1.48
C SER A 66 -2.22 -1.65 1.36
N GLY A 67 -2.61 -2.21 2.48
CA GLY A 67 -3.10 -3.57 2.53
C GLY A 67 -4.04 -3.78 3.68
N MET A 68 -4.85 -4.81 3.57
CA MET A 68 -5.66 -5.30 4.65
C MET A 68 -5.40 -6.79 4.89
N GLY A 69 -5.57 -7.22 6.11
CA GLY A 69 -5.50 -8.62 6.52
C GLY A 69 -6.72 -9.00 7.35
N LEU A 70 -7.15 -10.24 7.20
CA LEU A 70 -8.23 -10.83 7.98
C LEU A 70 -7.75 -12.09 8.67
N GLU A 71 -8.12 -12.22 9.92
CA GLU A 71 -7.92 -13.42 10.70
C GLU A 71 -9.27 -13.87 11.25
N CYS A 72 -9.59 -15.15 11.09
CA CYS A 72 -10.78 -15.76 11.68
C CYS A 72 -10.39 -16.47 12.97
N SER A 73 -10.97 -16.04 14.09
CA SER A 73 -10.79 -16.67 15.39
C SER A 73 -12.13 -16.77 16.10
N ASN A 74 -12.47 -17.96 16.63
CA ASN A 74 -13.67 -18.20 17.40
C ASN A 74 -14.98 -17.68 16.76
N ASN A 75 -15.19 -17.96 15.46
CA ASN A 75 -16.35 -17.49 14.68
C ASN A 75 -16.45 -15.97 14.54
N SER A 76 -15.39 -15.21 14.82
CA SER A 76 -15.31 -13.77 14.62
C SER A 76 -14.17 -13.43 13.67
N LEU A 77 -14.33 -12.35 12.92
CA LEU A 77 -13.29 -11.83 12.04
C LEU A 77 -12.52 -10.72 12.76
N ASN A 78 -11.21 -10.86 12.82
CA ASN A 78 -10.31 -9.77 13.16
C ASN A 78 -9.77 -9.17 11.88
N GLY A 79 -9.86 -7.85 11.74
CA GLY A 79 -9.37 -7.11 10.58
C GLY A 79 -8.26 -6.16 10.95
N LEU A 80 -7.26 -6.08 10.09
CA LEU A 80 -6.20 -5.09 10.17
C LEU A 80 -6.12 -4.34 8.84
N VAL A 81 -5.89 -3.03 8.92
CA VAL A 81 -5.52 -2.20 7.78
C VAL A 81 -4.14 -1.64 8.04
N ARG A 82 -3.22 -1.84 7.09
CA ARG A 82 -1.87 -1.30 7.16
C ARG A 82 -1.65 -0.28 6.06
N VAL A 83 -1.00 0.82 6.40
CA VAL A 83 -0.50 1.81 5.45
C VAL A 83 0.97 2.06 5.78
N THR A 84 1.84 1.72 4.84
CA THR A 84 3.29 1.87 4.96
C THR A 84 3.76 2.85 3.88
N ALA A 85 4.53 3.85 4.25
CA ALA A 85 5.09 4.83 3.33
C ALA A 85 6.62 4.66 3.24
N GLY A 86 7.17 4.80 2.04
CA GLY A 86 8.60 4.91 1.80
C GLY A 86 8.89 6.19 1.02
N PHE A 87 9.88 6.98 1.41
CA PHE A 87 10.32 8.17 0.68
C PHE A 87 11.75 8.55 1.06
N HIS A 88 12.40 9.27 0.16
CA HIS A 88 13.80 9.76 0.22
C HIS A 88 14.57 9.50 1.52
N GLY A 89 15.45 8.47 1.49
CA GLY A 89 16.31 8.11 2.63
C GLY A 89 15.62 7.34 3.76
N HIS A 90 14.30 7.24 3.78
CA HIS A 90 13.54 6.58 4.83
C HIS A 90 12.91 5.27 4.33
N TYR A 91 13.74 4.24 4.18
CA TYR A 91 13.32 2.91 3.70
C TYR A 91 13.71 1.77 4.67
N ASN A 92 14.50 2.05 5.71
CA ASN A 92 15.00 1.01 6.63
C ASN A 92 13.88 0.25 7.35
N HIS A 93 12.79 0.96 7.70
CA HIS A 93 11.61 0.38 8.36
C HIS A 93 10.86 -0.66 7.51
N LEU A 94 11.09 -0.70 6.20
CA LEU A 94 10.41 -1.63 5.31
C LEU A 94 10.74 -3.09 5.64
N LYS A 95 11.97 -3.37 6.09
CA LYS A 95 12.37 -4.72 6.53
C LYS A 95 11.52 -5.18 7.71
N GLU A 96 11.25 -4.30 8.67
CA GLU A 96 10.39 -4.62 9.80
C GLU A 96 8.91 -4.68 9.40
N ALA A 97 8.46 -3.79 8.52
CA ALA A 97 7.08 -3.72 8.06
C ALA A 97 6.66 -4.96 7.25
N TYR A 98 7.59 -5.54 6.51
CA TYR A 98 7.34 -6.69 5.63
C TYR A 98 7.89 -8.02 6.18
N GLY A 99 8.68 -7.99 7.29
CA GLY A 99 9.37 -9.14 7.86
C GLY A 99 10.65 -9.52 7.10
N ASP A 100 11.41 -10.47 7.64
CA ASP A 100 12.63 -10.99 6.98
C ASP A 100 12.33 -11.71 5.64
N ASP A 101 11.08 -12.05 5.40
CA ASP A 101 10.59 -12.67 4.17
C ASP A 101 10.35 -11.64 3.05
N PHE A 102 11.31 -10.75 2.81
CA PHE A 102 11.46 -10.07 1.53
C PHE A 102 11.75 -11.07 0.38
N ALA A 103 12.02 -12.32 0.75
CA ALA A 103 12.28 -13.42 -0.16
C ALA A 103 11.22 -14.52 0.00
N ASP A 104 10.39 -14.68 -1.02
CA ASP A 104 9.69 -15.92 -1.36
C ASP A 104 8.72 -16.51 -0.31
N VAL A 105 7.70 -15.75 0.09
CA VAL A 105 6.50 -16.40 0.64
C VAL A 105 5.73 -16.98 -0.53
N GLY A 106 5.79 -18.30 -0.66
CA GLY A 106 5.08 -19.01 -1.73
C GLY A 106 3.60 -18.63 -1.80
N ASP A 107 3.06 -18.52 -2.99
CA ASP A 107 1.68 -18.16 -3.32
C ASP A 107 0.58 -18.99 -2.60
N ASP A 108 0.95 -20.03 -1.88
CA ASP A 108 0.02 -21.02 -1.29
C ASP A 108 -0.69 -20.55 -0.01
N VAL A 109 -0.19 -19.54 0.70
CA VAL A 109 -0.79 -19.05 1.96
C VAL A 109 -2.05 -18.19 1.71
N TYR A 110 -2.30 -17.77 0.48
CA TYR A 110 -3.33 -16.79 0.13
C TYR A 110 -4.55 -17.33 -0.63
N LYS A 111 -4.78 -18.63 -0.61
CA LYS A 111 -5.96 -19.26 -1.28
C LYS A 111 -7.32 -18.82 -0.72
N SER A 112 -7.35 -18.03 0.35
CA SER A 112 -8.58 -17.49 0.94
C SER A 112 -8.49 -15.99 1.23
N ASN A 113 -8.00 -15.20 0.28
CA ASN A 113 -7.94 -13.74 0.47
C ASN A 113 -9.35 -13.16 0.39
N ILE A 114 -10.06 -13.22 1.53
CA ILE A 114 -11.37 -12.59 1.66
C ILE A 114 -11.14 -11.08 1.60
N GLN A 115 -11.72 -10.43 0.60
CA GLN A 115 -11.68 -8.98 0.45
C GLN A 115 -12.95 -8.39 1.04
N ILE A 116 -12.78 -7.46 1.97
CA ILE A 116 -13.88 -6.75 2.62
C ILE A 116 -13.87 -5.29 2.14
N ALA A 117 -14.98 -4.85 1.56
CA ALA A 117 -15.08 -3.55 0.88
C ALA A 117 -14.79 -2.37 1.81
N GLU A 118 -15.29 -2.40 3.04
CA GLU A 118 -15.10 -1.35 4.03
C GLU A 118 -13.64 -1.23 4.48
N LEU A 119 -12.90 -2.34 4.64
CA LEU A 119 -11.49 -2.30 5.01
C LEU A 119 -10.62 -1.82 3.85
N ASN A 120 -10.94 -2.22 2.62
CA ASN A 120 -10.27 -1.70 1.43
C ASN A 120 -10.52 -0.20 1.25
N SER A 121 -11.74 0.26 1.50
CA SER A 121 -12.09 1.69 1.46
C SER A 121 -11.32 2.47 2.53
N LEU A 122 -11.25 1.93 3.76
CA LEU A 122 -10.48 2.54 4.85
C LEU A 122 -9.00 2.60 4.51
N ALA A 123 -8.43 1.53 3.95
CA ALA A 123 -7.04 1.48 3.50
C ALA A 123 -6.75 2.59 2.47
N ALA A 124 -7.63 2.76 1.48
CA ALA A 124 -7.51 3.80 0.47
C ALA A 124 -7.56 5.21 1.08
N VAL A 125 -8.53 5.47 1.99
CA VAL A 125 -8.67 6.77 2.65
C VAL A 125 -7.45 7.09 3.52
N LEU A 126 -6.98 6.14 4.32
CA LEU A 126 -5.79 6.33 5.17
C LEU A 126 -4.53 6.57 4.32
N SER A 127 -4.40 5.91 3.18
CA SER A 127 -3.29 6.14 2.24
C SER A 127 -3.29 7.57 1.69
N ILE A 128 -4.45 8.09 1.29
CA ILE A 128 -4.57 9.48 0.81
C ILE A 128 -4.29 10.48 1.94
N ILE A 129 -4.76 10.22 3.16
CA ILE A 129 -4.43 11.06 4.32
C ILE A 129 -2.93 11.05 4.57
N LYS A 130 -2.28 9.88 4.53
CA LYS A 130 -0.82 9.74 4.70
C LYS A 130 -0.08 10.53 3.63
N TRP A 131 -0.45 10.38 2.37
CA TRP A 131 0.12 11.15 1.28
C TRP A 131 0.00 12.66 1.49
N LYS A 132 -1.18 13.15 1.87
CA LYS A 132 -1.40 14.57 2.14
C LYS A 132 -0.60 15.09 3.34
N LYS A 133 -0.35 14.26 4.35
CA LYS A 133 0.57 14.58 5.44
C LYS A 133 2.01 14.71 4.94
N MET A 134 2.47 13.78 4.10
CA MET A 134 3.80 13.84 3.48
C MET A 134 4.00 15.10 2.62
N LEU A 135 2.95 15.57 1.97
CA LEU A 135 2.95 16.84 1.21
C LEU A 135 2.78 18.09 2.08
N GLY A 136 2.66 17.97 3.39
CA GLY A 136 2.44 19.10 4.29
C GLY A 136 1.04 19.73 4.20
N VAL A 137 0.07 19.07 3.52
CA VAL A 137 -1.32 19.55 3.45
C VAL A 137 -2.01 19.40 4.80
N TYR A 138 -1.69 18.35 5.54
CA TYR A 138 -2.15 18.15 6.91
C TYR A 138 -0.97 18.16 7.87
N ASN A 139 -1.17 18.69 9.08
CA ASN A 139 -0.19 18.55 10.15
C ASN A 139 -0.02 17.07 10.52
N ASP A 140 1.22 16.65 10.77
CA ASP A 140 1.52 15.30 11.23
C ASP A 140 2.13 15.32 12.64
N TYR A 141 1.31 15.02 13.63
CA TYR A 141 1.73 14.88 15.03
C TYR A 141 2.06 13.42 15.40
N SER A 142 2.08 12.50 14.44
CA SER A 142 2.44 11.10 14.69
C SER A 142 3.95 10.86 14.88
N GLY A 143 4.74 11.94 14.85
CA GLY A 143 6.19 11.89 14.99
C GLY A 143 6.89 11.33 13.74
N GLY A 144 6.31 11.57 12.56
CA GLY A 144 6.89 11.09 11.30
C GLY A 144 6.73 9.57 11.07
N SER A 145 5.86 8.91 11.84
CA SER A 145 5.62 7.47 11.66
C SER A 145 5.33 7.12 10.20
N LEU A 146 6.09 6.18 9.65
CA LEU A 146 5.97 5.71 8.26
C LEU A 146 5.08 4.47 8.14
N ASN A 147 4.75 3.82 9.24
CA ASN A 147 3.88 2.66 9.27
C ASN A 147 2.71 2.89 10.23
N LEU A 148 1.49 2.71 9.72
CA LEU A 148 0.24 2.84 10.44
C LEU A 148 -0.52 1.53 10.34
N ILE A 149 -1.02 1.04 11.48
CA ILE A 149 -1.88 -0.15 11.54
C ILE A 149 -3.17 0.24 12.28
N TYR A 150 -4.32 0.08 11.61
CA TYR A 150 -5.62 0.13 12.25
C TYR A 150 -6.10 -1.29 12.55
N SER A 151 -6.57 -1.51 13.77
CA SER A 151 -7.13 -2.79 14.21
C SER A 151 -8.64 -2.66 14.43
N VAL A 152 -9.42 -3.45 13.69
CA VAL A 152 -10.89 -3.50 13.84
C VAL A 152 -11.28 -3.96 15.24
N ALA A 153 -10.60 -4.97 15.79
CA ALA A 153 -10.95 -5.54 17.10
C ALA A 153 -10.78 -4.56 18.27
N SER A 154 -9.92 -3.56 18.14
CA SER A 154 -9.62 -2.60 19.21
C SER A 154 -10.00 -1.16 18.89
N ASP A 155 -10.45 -0.86 17.67
CA ASP A 155 -10.71 0.49 17.14
C ASP A 155 -9.52 1.44 17.32
N LYS A 156 -8.29 0.90 17.26
CA LYS A 156 -7.07 1.69 17.50
C LYS A 156 -6.24 1.82 16.24
N ILE A 157 -5.65 3.00 16.09
CA ILE A 157 -4.56 3.26 15.15
C ILE A 157 -3.25 3.21 15.93
N ILE A 158 -2.36 2.34 15.49
CA ILE A 158 -1.01 2.15 16.02
C ILE A 158 -0.04 2.76 15.03
N HIS A 159 0.81 3.65 15.51
CA HIS A 159 1.91 4.23 14.76
C HIS A 159 3.20 3.54 15.19
N GLN A 160 3.84 2.85 14.27
CA GLN A 160 5.16 2.28 14.52
C GLN A 160 6.20 3.38 14.21
N LYS A 161 6.94 3.75 15.23
CA LYS A 161 8.11 4.62 15.09
C LYS A 161 9.32 3.73 14.84
N HIS A 162 10.10 4.07 13.84
CA HIS A 162 11.41 3.48 13.64
C HIS A 162 12.43 4.49 14.13
N GLU A 163 13.32 4.06 15.00
CA GLU A 163 14.50 4.83 15.37
C GLU A 163 15.48 4.75 14.19
N ASP A 164 15.90 5.92 13.72
CA ASP A 164 16.91 6.07 12.66
C ASP A 164 18.29 5.61 13.10
#